data_d333703481f34f54ea832f3c2268f7ac
#
_entry.id   d333703481f34f54ea832f3c2268f7ac
#
_cell.length_a   1.000
_cell.length_b   1.000
_cell.length_c   1.000
_cell.angle_alpha   90.00
_cell.angle_beta   90.00
_cell.angle_gamma   90.00
#
_symmetry.space_group_name_H-M   'P 1'
#
loop_
_entity.id
_entity.type
_entity.pdbx_description
1 polymer ?
#
loop_
_entity_poly.entity_id
_entity_poly.type
_entity_poly.pdbx_seq_one_letter_code
_entity_poly.pdbx_strand_id
1 'polypeptide(L)'
;MKKNLLFILPFLPYPLVSGGHQAIFNGIDCVKDDFNIFIAFYVNWGFDDNVVDEFRKRIPQATLLPMDTRRKAPNFKARVIDKLQRLLAAEAKKCTPPDKNVKYDLWLWSNRPQPAEWQQFIWDVCEKYQIDIAQVEMPWISSFILSLPDTVKKVYVHHELAFVKHGLELQNDPDNLYAKTCYKHTLASEISMLNQADHIITLSPVDKRKLEEKGVTTPITSSFAIVNTKAELTPYITDNQVLTFVGPDDNIPNMVGLRWFLTNCWHSLKEKEPAYKLKVIGKWREDNKQSILKDNPEVEFLGFVDNLYETIKGSVMIVPITIGSGIRMKILEAASMGIPFVSTIVGAEGIPVNDGHDCFLTDDPKKLVEDILKLQDKDLKLQFIRNANQMVKQQYSAETLRRNRLEIYDQL
;
A
#
# COMPACT_ATOMS: atom_id res chain seq x y z
N MET A 1 14.07 -16.29 -27.30
CA MET A 1 14.51 -16.56 -25.90
C MET A 1 13.67 -15.67 -24.98
N LYS A 2 13.35 -16.10 -23.75
CA LYS A 2 12.68 -15.22 -22.78
C LYS A 2 13.65 -14.12 -22.35
N LYS A 3 13.15 -12.86 -22.24
CA LYS A 3 13.91 -11.75 -21.64
C LYS A 3 14.17 -12.01 -20.15
N ASN A 4 15.25 -11.47 -19.62
CA ASN A 4 15.65 -11.55 -18.22
C ASN A 4 15.10 -10.33 -17.46
N LEU A 5 14.15 -10.56 -16.53
CA LEU A 5 13.47 -9.51 -15.76
C LEU A 5 13.91 -9.56 -14.30
N LEU A 6 14.55 -8.49 -13.83
CA LEU A 6 14.98 -8.30 -12.45
C LEU A 6 13.97 -7.46 -11.67
N PHE A 7 13.44 -8.00 -10.59
CA PHE A 7 12.70 -7.24 -9.58
C PHE A 7 13.65 -6.83 -8.46
N ILE A 8 13.71 -5.54 -8.14
CA ILE A 8 14.48 -4.97 -7.04
C ILE A 8 13.48 -4.53 -5.96
N LEU A 9 13.52 -5.22 -4.81
CA LEU A 9 12.49 -5.16 -3.79
C LEU A 9 13.08 -4.81 -2.42
N PRO A 10 12.37 -4.05 -1.58
CA PRO A 10 12.82 -3.78 -0.21
C PRO A 10 12.61 -4.96 0.75
N PHE A 11 11.84 -5.95 0.36
CA PHE A 11 11.55 -7.17 1.11
C PHE A 11 11.09 -8.27 0.14
N LEU A 12 11.19 -9.54 0.55
CA LEU A 12 10.53 -10.62 -0.19
C LEU A 12 9.01 -10.51 0.03
N PRO A 13 8.17 -10.49 -1.03
CA PRO A 13 6.75 -10.18 -0.92
C PRO A 13 5.91 -11.38 -0.45
N TYR A 14 6.33 -12.04 0.61
CA TYR A 14 5.69 -13.18 1.23
C TYR A 14 6.01 -13.23 2.75
N PRO A 15 5.08 -13.64 3.64
CA PRO A 15 3.66 -13.92 3.38
C PRO A 15 2.87 -12.66 2.96
N LEU A 16 1.68 -12.84 2.38
CA LEU A 16 0.86 -11.75 1.80
C LEU A 16 0.14 -10.92 2.88
N VAL A 17 0.89 -10.33 3.79
CA VAL A 17 0.37 -9.67 5.00
C VAL A 17 -0.14 -8.24 4.78
N SER A 18 0.12 -7.64 3.62
CA SER A 18 -0.34 -6.28 3.30
C SER A 18 -0.65 -6.13 1.82
N GLY A 19 -1.37 -5.05 1.46
CA GLY A 19 -1.65 -4.73 0.06
C GLY A 19 -0.38 -4.56 -0.79
N GLY A 20 0.71 -4.00 -0.22
CA GLY A 20 2.00 -3.91 -0.91
C GLY A 20 2.62 -5.29 -1.21
N HIS A 21 2.60 -6.23 -0.24
CA HIS A 21 3.05 -7.60 -0.47
C HIS A 21 2.24 -8.28 -1.57
N GLN A 22 0.92 -8.13 -1.54
CA GLN A 22 0.01 -8.72 -2.55
C GLN A 22 0.28 -8.11 -3.94
N ALA A 23 0.41 -6.79 -4.05
CA ALA A 23 0.63 -6.10 -5.32
C ALA A 23 1.94 -6.54 -5.98
N ILE A 24 3.05 -6.59 -5.22
CA ILE A 24 4.36 -7.03 -5.70
C ILE A 24 4.33 -8.51 -6.08
N PHE A 25 3.84 -9.38 -5.18
CA PHE A 25 3.76 -10.82 -5.45
C PHE A 25 2.96 -11.12 -6.72
N ASN A 26 1.78 -10.54 -6.84
CA ASN A 26 0.92 -10.73 -8.00
C ASN A 26 1.55 -10.17 -9.29
N GLY A 27 2.30 -9.06 -9.19
CA GLY A 27 3.07 -8.49 -10.29
C GLY A 27 4.16 -9.43 -10.81
N ILE A 28 4.80 -10.20 -9.92
CA ILE A 28 5.79 -11.23 -10.31
C ILE A 28 5.08 -12.49 -10.84
N ASP A 29 4.06 -12.96 -10.11
CA ASP A 29 3.35 -14.20 -10.42
C ASP A 29 2.68 -14.17 -11.79
N CYS A 30 2.13 -13.00 -12.19
CA CYS A 30 1.42 -12.87 -13.45
C CYS A 30 2.33 -12.96 -14.70
N VAL A 31 3.64 -12.72 -14.57
CA VAL A 31 4.61 -12.75 -15.69
C VAL A 31 5.67 -13.85 -15.57
N LYS A 32 5.61 -14.66 -14.52
CA LYS A 32 6.63 -15.68 -14.22
C LYS A 32 6.87 -16.69 -15.33
N ASP A 33 5.87 -16.95 -16.16
CA ASP A 33 5.95 -17.90 -17.26
C ASP A 33 6.42 -17.26 -18.58
N ASP A 34 6.49 -15.93 -18.65
CA ASP A 34 6.87 -15.18 -19.84
C ASP A 34 8.34 -14.75 -19.82
N PHE A 35 8.92 -14.57 -18.63
CA PHE A 35 10.28 -14.09 -18.41
C PHE A 35 11.12 -15.06 -17.59
N ASN A 36 12.44 -14.92 -17.68
CA ASN A 36 13.36 -15.46 -16.67
C ASN A 36 13.38 -14.48 -15.49
N ILE A 37 12.89 -14.91 -14.34
CA ILE A 37 12.65 -14.05 -13.18
C ILE A 37 13.84 -14.05 -12.23
N PHE A 38 14.36 -12.87 -11.94
CA PHE A 38 15.37 -12.60 -10.92
C PHE A 38 14.78 -11.67 -9.85
N ILE A 39 15.04 -11.91 -8.57
CA ILE A 39 14.48 -11.13 -7.47
C ILE A 39 15.59 -10.76 -6.50
N ALA A 40 16.00 -9.49 -6.49
CA ALA A 40 16.89 -8.92 -5.50
C ALA A 40 16.07 -8.29 -4.37
N PHE A 41 16.33 -8.65 -3.12
CA PHE A 41 15.56 -8.17 -1.98
C PHE A 41 16.40 -8.03 -0.71
N TYR A 42 16.05 -7.08 0.17
CA TYR A 42 16.75 -6.90 1.43
C TYR A 42 16.41 -7.98 2.45
N VAL A 43 17.44 -8.49 3.12
CA VAL A 43 17.34 -9.36 4.29
C VAL A 43 17.83 -8.59 5.50
N ASN A 44 16.95 -8.32 6.46
CA ASN A 44 17.24 -7.59 7.70
C ASN A 44 17.15 -8.51 8.93
N TRP A 45 17.43 -7.99 10.13
CA TRP A 45 17.47 -8.75 11.38
C TRP A 45 16.13 -9.44 11.76
N GLY A 46 15.02 -8.99 11.26
CA GLY A 46 13.70 -9.59 11.49
C GLY A 46 13.25 -10.55 10.40
N PHE A 47 14.12 -10.84 9.42
CA PHE A 47 13.78 -11.72 8.31
C PHE A 47 13.75 -13.18 8.75
N ASP A 48 12.63 -13.86 8.46
CA ASP A 48 12.47 -15.30 8.67
C ASP A 48 12.92 -16.06 7.41
N ASP A 49 14.01 -16.80 7.51
CA ASP A 49 14.57 -17.57 6.39
C ASP A 49 13.59 -18.63 5.84
N ASN A 50 12.63 -19.11 6.64
CA ASN A 50 11.59 -20.05 6.19
C ASN A 50 10.70 -19.47 5.09
N VAL A 51 10.54 -18.15 5.08
CA VAL A 51 9.77 -17.41 4.06
C VAL A 51 10.31 -17.63 2.65
N VAL A 52 11.63 -17.81 2.52
CA VAL A 52 12.30 -18.07 1.23
C VAL A 52 11.82 -19.41 0.65
N ASP A 53 11.74 -20.44 1.47
CA ASP A 53 11.32 -21.77 1.01
C ASP A 53 9.82 -21.79 0.66
N GLU A 54 9.01 -21.09 1.43
CA GLU A 54 7.58 -20.92 1.11
C GLU A 54 7.37 -20.12 -0.18
N PHE A 55 8.15 -19.07 -0.41
CA PHE A 55 8.12 -18.31 -1.67
C PHE A 55 8.54 -19.17 -2.86
N ARG A 56 9.61 -19.98 -2.72
CA ARG A 56 10.09 -20.90 -3.76
C ARG A 56 9.03 -21.94 -4.17
N LYS A 57 8.18 -22.39 -3.24
CA LYS A 57 7.06 -23.28 -3.57
C LYS A 57 6.04 -22.63 -4.49
N ARG A 58 5.91 -21.30 -4.44
CA ARG A 58 4.96 -20.50 -5.24
C ARG A 58 5.53 -20.11 -6.61
N ILE A 59 6.80 -19.71 -6.63
CA ILE A 59 7.50 -19.27 -7.85
C ILE A 59 8.84 -20.02 -7.95
N PRO A 60 8.81 -21.32 -8.27
CA PRO A 60 10.01 -22.18 -8.24
C PRO A 60 11.05 -21.82 -9.30
N GLN A 61 10.64 -21.15 -10.39
CA GLN A 61 11.53 -20.71 -11.47
C GLN A 61 12.29 -19.43 -11.18
N ALA A 62 11.97 -18.69 -10.08
CA ALA A 62 12.64 -17.44 -9.77
C ALA A 62 14.03 -17.65 -9.16
N THR A 63 15.02 -16.91 -9.66
CA THR A 63 16.35 -16.80 -9.05
C THR A 63 16.31 -15.75 -7.95
N LEU A 64 16.42 -16.18 -6.68
CA LEU A 64 16.41 -15.31 -5.51
C LEU A 64 17.81 -14.82 -5.17
N LEU A 65 17.97 -13.50 -5.03
CA LEU A 65 19.22 -12.78 -4.85
C LEU A 65 19.14 -11.93 -3.58
N PRO A 66 19.34 -12.52 -2.38
CA PRO A 66 19.21 -11.80 -1.11
C PRO A 66 20.32 -10.76 -0.95
N MET A 67 19.95 -9.53 -0.63
CA MET A 67 20.84 -8.45 -0.19
C MET A 67 20.87 -8.47 1.35
N ASP A 68 21.83 -9.22 1.93
CA ASP A 68 21.88 -9.42 3.37
C ASP A 68 22.44 -8.19 4.08
N THR A 69 21.58 -7.45 4.76
CA THR A 69 21.96 -6.28 5.57
C THR A 69 22.33 -6.64 7.00
N ARG A 70 22.18 -7.91 7.39
CA ARG A 70 22.58 -8.38 8.72
C ARG A 70 24.10 -8.30 8.84
N ARG A 71 24.61 -7.26 9.49
CA ARG A 71 26.05 -7.12 9.72
C ARG A 71 26.53 -8.36 10.49
N LYS A 72 27.56 -9.04 9.98
CA LYS A 72 28.34 -10.00 10.79
C LYS A 72 28.66 -9.30 12.10
N ALA A 73 28.34 -9.93 13.22
CA ALA A 73 28.46 -9.34 14.55
C ALA A 73 29.82 -8.62 14.66
N PRO A 74 29.85 -7.32 14.93
CA PRO A 74 31.11 -6.57 14.97
C PRO A 74 32.03 -7.22 16.00
N ASN A 75 33.30 -7.30 15.69
CA ASN A 75 34.28 -7.83 16.64
C ASN A 75 34.20 -7.04 17.96
N PHE A 76 34.68 -7.62 19.07
CA PHE A 76 34.51 -7.06 20.41
C PHE A 76 34.90 -5.57 20.50
N LYS A 77 35.99 -5.16 19.81
CA LYS A 77 36.44 -3.76 19.77
C LYS A 77 35.42 -2.83 19.11
N ALA A 78 34.81 -3.25 17.99
CA ALA A 78 33.78 -2.45 17.30
C ALA A 78 32.50 -2.32 18.13
N ARG A 79 32.13 -3.36 18.90
CA ARG A 79 31.01 -3.30 19.86
C ARG A 79 31.23 -2.29 20.97
N VAL A 80 32.47 -2.23 21.51
CA VAL A 80 32.82 -1.29 22.57
C VAL A 80 32.82 0.15 22.03
N ILE A 81 33.35 0.38 20.83
CA ILE A 81 33.34 1.70 20.18
C ILE A 81 31.91 2.16 19.89
N ASP A 82 31.05 1.29 19.31
CA ASP A 82 29.66 1.59 19.02
C ASP A 82 28.86 1.91 20.30
N LYS A 83 29.09 1.14 21.37
CA LYS A 83 28.49 1.40 22.68
C LYS A 83 28.93 2.74 23.28
N LEU A 84 30.23 3.08 23.18
CA LEU A 84 30.73 4.37 23.60
C LEU A 84 30.16 5.52 22.78
N GLN A 85 30.09 5.38 21.46
CA GLN A 85 29.49 6.37 20.58
C GLN A 85 28.01 6.59 20.88
N ARG A 86 27.24 5.51 21.14
CA ARG A 86 25.82 5.61 21.56
C ARG A 86 25.66 6.29 22.91
N LEU A 87 26.53 6.03 23.86
CA LEU A 87 26.53 6.69 25.18
C LEU A 87 26.80 8.18 25.05
N LEU A 88 27.85 8.55 24.29
CA LEU A 88 28.19 9.95 24.01
C LEU A 88 27.09 10.68 23.25
N ALA A 89 26.49 10.03 22.26
CA ALA A 89 25.33 10.57 21.51
C ALA A 89 24.08 10.70 22.39
N ALA A 90 23.87 9.79 23.35
CA ALA A 90 22.75 9.87 24.29
C ALA A 90 22.93 11.01 25.30
N GLU A 91 24.16 11.27 25.76
CA GLU A 91 24.48 12.42 26.61
C GLU A 91 24.36 13.74 25.83
N ALA A 92 24.84 13.81 24.60
CA ALA A 92 24.69 14.98 23.74
C ALA A 92 23.19 15.28 23.45
N LYS A 93 22.35 14.25 23.24
CA LYS A 93 20.88 14.42 23.08
C LYS A 93 20.17 14.93 24.34
N LYS A 94 20.71 14.69 25.53
CA LYS A 94 20.11 15.23 26.76
C LYS A 94 20.33 16.74 26.90
N CYS A 95 21.35 17.29 26.25
CA CYS A 95 21.70 18.71 26.32
C CYS A 95 21.09 19.57 25.21
N THR A 96 20.55 18.96 24.16
CA THR A 96 19.86 19.70 23.07
C THR A 96 18.35 19.47 23.18
N PRO A 97 17.52 20.54 23.15
CA PRO A 97 16.10 20.37 23.05
C PRO A 97 15.76 19.58 21.78
N PRO A 98 14.75 18.69 21.83
CA PRO A 98 14.37 17.92 20.65
C PRO A 98 14.00 18.88 19.51
N ASP A 99 14.71 18.76 18.39
CA ASP A 99 14.39 19.53 17.19
C ASP A 99 12.98 19.14 16.73
N LYS A 100 12.07 20.11 16.80
CA LYS A 100 10.67 19.92 16.39
C LYS A 100 10.52 19.57 14.91
N ASN A 101 11.57 19.80 14.13
CA ASN A 101 11.58 19.61 12.69
C ASN A 101 12.10 18.23 12.25
N VAL A 102 12.70 17.46 13.16
CA VAL A 102 13.30 16.12 12.86
C VAL A 102 12.31 15.18 12.15
N LYS A 103 11.00 15.30 12.43
CA LYS A 103 9.98 14.51 11.75
C LYS A 103 9.94 14.74 10.23
N TYR A 104 10.33 15.92 9.76
CA TYR A 104 10.33 16.28 8.33
C TYR A 104 11.57 15.76 7.60
N ASP A 105 12.66 15.45 8.29
CA ASP A 105 13.83 14.81 7.70
C ASP A 105 13.51 13.43 7.14
N LEU A 106 12.52 12.76 7.71
CA LEU A 106 12.03 11.48 7.22
C LEU A 106 11.41 11.59 5.83
N TRP A 107 10.93 12.77 5.40
CA TRP A 107 10.38 12.94 4.06
C TRP A 107 11.46 12.84 2.97
N LEU A 108 12.71 13.10 3.32
CA LEU A 108 13.84 13.07 2.40
C LEU A 108 14.40 11.66 2.16
N TRP A 109 13.94 10.66 2.90
CA TRP A 109 14.52 9.30 2.87
C TRP A 109 14.21 8.54 1.58
N SER A 110 13.06 8.77 0.95
CA SER A 110 12.61 8.06 -0.25
C SER A 110 13.55 8.22 -1.46
N ASN A 111 14.30 9.33 -1.51
CA ASN A 111 15.16 9.67 -2.64
C ASN A 111 16.66 9.61 -2.32
N ARG A 112 17.03 9.03 -1.18
CA ARG A 112 18.44 8.88 -0.80
C ARG A 112 19.10 7.79 -1.64
N PRO A 113 20.36 8.01 -2.08
CA PRO A 113 21.14 6.95 -2.70
C PRO A 113 21.21 5.71 -1.81
N GLN A 114 21.08 4.55 -2.41
CA GLN A 114 21.31 3.30 -1.69
C GLN A 114 22.80 3.15 -1.33
N PRO A 115 23.14 2.34 -0.32
CA PRO A 115 24.55 2.07 0.02
C PRO A 115 25.33 1.59 -1.21
N ALA A 116 26.58 2.05 -1.36
CA ALA A 116 27.40 1.76 -2.53
C ALA A 116 27.57 0.25 -2.78
N GLU A 117 27.66 -0.56 -1.71
CA GLU A 117 27.73 -2.02 -1.78
C GLU A 117 26.50 -2.65 -2.45
N TRP A 118 25.30 -2.07 -2.24
CA TRP A 118 24.07 -2.56 -2.86
C TRP A 118 23.93 -2.08 -4.30
N GLN A 119 24.37 -0.87 -4.59
CA GLN A 119 24.45 -0.39 -5.97
C GLN A 119 25.37 -1.30 -6.80
N GLN A 120 26.57 -1.61 -6.28
CA GLN A 120 27.51 -2.52 -6.95
C GLN A 120 26.93 -3.93 -7.09
N PHE A 121 26.28 -4.45 -6.03
CA PHE A 121 25.63 -5.76 -6.10
C PHE A 121 24.58 -5.84 -7.21
N ILE A 122 23.72 -4.83 -7.34
CA ILE A 122 22.70 -4.80 -8.41
C ILE A 122 23.36 -4.68 -9.78
N TRP A 123 24.42 -3.87 -9.90
CA TRP A 123 25.18 -3.76 -11.13
C TRP A 123 25.78 -5.11 -11.56
N ASP A 124 26.46 -5.80 -10.65
CA ASP A 124 27.04 -7.13 -10.89
C ASP A 124 25.99 -8.17 -11.26
N VAL A 125 24.81 -8.09 -10.67
CA VAL A 125 23.65 -8.93 -11.04
C VAL A 125 23.22 -8.65 -12.48
N CYS A 126 23.11 -7.38 -12.88
CA CYS A 126 22.73 -7.00 -14.23
C CYS A 126 23.72 -7.54 -15.27
N GLU A 127 25.02 -7.41 -15.01
CA GLU A 127 26.07 -7.94 -15.90
C GLU A 127 26.09 -9.46 -15.93
N LYS A 128 26.10 -10.11 -14.76
CA LYS A 128 26.21 -11.57 -14.65
C LYS A 128 25.07 -12.31 -15.33
N TYR A 129 23.85 -11.81 -15.14
CA TYR A 129 22.66 -12.47 -15.64
C TYR A 129 22.12 -11.84 -16.92
N GLN A 130 22.83 -10.87 -17.51
CA GLN A 130 22.43 -10.17 -18.74
C GLN A 130 20.97 -9.72 -18.65
N ILE A 131 20.68 -8.88 -17.64
CA ILE A 131 19.34 -8.40 -17.37
C ILE A 131 18.88 -7.46 -18.49
N ASP A 132 17.73 -7.74 -19.09
CA ASP A 132 17.12 -6.90 -20.11
C ASP A 132 16.29 -5.76 -19.49
N ILE A 133 15.51 -6.08 -18.44
CA ILE A 133 14.60 -5.15 -17.79
C ILE A 133 14.80 -5.25 -16.28
N ALA A 134 14.95 -4.11 -15.59
CA ALA A 134 14.95 -4.03 -14.14
C ALA A 134 13.75 -3.21 -13.65
N GLN A 135 12.92 -3.83 -12.81
CA GLN A 135 11.78 -3.20 -12.18
C GLN A 135 12.07 -2.91 -10.70
N VAL A 136 12.00 -1.64 -10.33
CA VAL A 136 12.18 -1.17 -8.96
C VAL A 136 10.83 -0.88 -8.33
N GLU A 137 10.62 -1.34 -7.11
CA GLU A 137 9.36 -1.22 -6.39
C GLU A 137 9.54 -0.49 -5.07
N MET A 138 8.62 0.38 -4.73
CA MET A 138 8.56 1.16 -3.49
C MET A 138 9.49 2.41 -3.45
N PRO A 139 9.02 3.51 -2.81
CA PRO A 139 9.72 4.80 -2.87
C PRO A 139 11.07 4.81 -2.17
N TRP A 140 11.27 4.01 -1.10
CA TRP A 140 12.53 4.04 -0.33
C TRP A 140 13.71 3.33 -0.98
N ILE A 141 13.50 2.66 -2.10
CA ILE A 141 14.57 2.10 -2.93
C ILE A 141 14.54 2.61 -4.37
N SER A 142 13.70 3.61 -4.65
CA SER A 142 13.52 4.20 -5.98
C SER A 142 14.83 4.68 -6.60
N SER A 143 15.77 5.14 -5.78
CA SER A 143 17.08 5.62 -6.24
C SER A 143 17.96 4.57 -6.93
N PHE A 144 17.61 3.26 -6.88
CA PHE A 144 18.28 2.27 -7.72
C PHE A 144 18.13 2.56 -9.22
N ILE A 145 17.04 3.22 -9.64
CA ILE A 145 16.85 3.66 -11.03
C ILE A 145 18.06 4.44 -11.54
N LEU A 146 18.69 5.27 -10.68
CA LEU A 146 19.84 6.11 -11.03
C LEU A 146 21.15 5.34 -11.15
N SER A 147 21.25 4.14 -10.57
CA SER A 147 22.45 3.33 -10.52
C SER A 147 22.40 2.08 -11.41
N LEU A 148 21.32 1.86 -12.13
CA LEU A 148 21.23 0.76 -13.10
C LEU A 148 22.06 1.06 -14.36
N PRO A 149 22.66 0.02 -15.00
CA PRO A 149 23.35 0.18 -16.28
C PRO A 149 22.45 0.78 -17.37
N ASP A 150 23.02 1.58 -18.27
CA ASP A 150 22.26 2.18 -19.37
C ASP A 150 21.74 1.16 -20.41
N THR A 151 22.33 -0.04 -20.43
CA THR A 151 21.88 -1.16 -21.26
C THR A 151 20.62 -1.85 -20.75
N VAL A 152 20.25 -1.60 -19.48
CA VAL A 152 19.09 -2.21 -18.83
C VAL A 152 17.89 -1.27 -18.91
N LYS A 153 16.76 -1.75 -19.36
CA LYS A 153 15.50 -1.00 -19.37
C LYS A 153 14.96 -0.83 -17.94
N LYS A 154 14.65 0.39 -17.55
CA LYS A 154 14.34 0.81 -16.18
C LYS A 154 12.85 1.03 -16.01
N VAL A 155 12.20 0.16 -15.25
CA VAL A 155 10.78 0.28 -14.90
C VAL A 155 10.65 0.63 -13.42
N TYR A 156 9.81 1.61 -13.11
CA TYR A 156 9.48 1.93 -11.73
C TYR A 156 7.99 1.71 -11.45
N VAL A 157 7.67 0.95 -10.39
CA VAL A 157 6.28 0.79 -9.94
C VAL A 157 6.01 1.71 -8.77
N HIS A 158 5.10 2.65 -8.98
CA HIS A 158 4.75 3.69 -8.01
C HIS A 158 3.56 3.26 -7.16
N HIS A 159 3.82 2.86 -5.91
CA HIS A 159 2.79 2.40 -4.97
C HIS A 159 2.07 3.54 -4.26
N GLU A 160 2.78 4.63 -3.95
CA GLU A 160 2.23 5.81 -3.28
C GLU A 160 3.03 7.06 -3.66
N LEU A 161 2.35 8.19 -3.81
CA LEU A 161 2.97 9.48 -4.13
C LEU A 161 3.51 10.12 -2.85
N ALA A 162 4.83 10.14 -2.68
CA ALA A 162 5.47 10.70 -1.48
C ALA A 162 5.12 12.18 -1.30
N PHE A 163 5.14 12.98 -2.37
CA PHE A 163 4.79 14.39 -2.31
C PHE A 163 3.32 14.64 -1.92
N VAL A 164 2.39 13.75 -2.29
CA VAL A 164 0.97 13.87 -1.86
C VAL A 164 0.86 13.63 -0.37
N LYS A 165 1.49 12.56 0.13
CA LYS A 165 1.51 12.24 1.55
C LYS A 165 2.10 13.38 2.39
N HIS A 166 3.27 13.87 1.98
CA HIS A 166 3.95 14.96 2.68
C HIS A 166 3.21 16.29 2.56
N GLY A 167 2.52 16.52 1.43
CA GLY A 167 1.65 17.69 1.25
C GLY A 167 0.48 17.71 2.23
N LEU A 168 -0.14 16.55 2.50
CA LEU A 168 -1.19 16.42 3.51
C LEU A 168 -0.66 16.66 4.94
N GLU A 169 0.52 16.13 5.26
CA GLU A 169 1.16 16.39 6.54
C GLU A 169 1.54 17.87 6.72
N LEU A 170 1.97 18.54 5.65
CA LEU A 170 2.27 19.97 5.66
C LEU A 170 1.03 20.84 5.95
N GLN A 171 -0.17 20.39 5.57
CA GLN A 171 -1.41 21.11 5.89
C GLN A 171 -1.66 21.24 7.40
N ASN A 172 -1.11 20.32 8.20
CA ASN A 172 -1.19 20.37 9.67
C ASN A 172 -0.18 21.34 10.29
N ASP A 173 0.80 21.84 9.54
CA ASP A 173 1.85 22.77 10.00
C ASP A 173 2.23 23.73 8.85
N PRO A 174 1.24 24.52 8.35
CA PRO A 174 1.36 25.27 7.10
C PRO A 174 2.38 26.41 7.16
N ASP A 175 2.70 26.91 8.35
CA ASP A 175 3.62 28.03 8.54
C ASP A 175 5.07 27.59 8.78
N ASN A 176 5.33 26.29 8.89
CA ASN A 176 6.66 25.76 9.11
C ASN A 176 7.49 25.82 7.82
N LEU A 177 8.46 26.75 7.79
CA LEU A 177 9.33 26.97 6.63
C LEU A 177 10.17 25.74 6.31
N TYR A 178 10.66 25.02 7.33
CA TYR A 178 11.47 23.81 7.13
C TYR A 178 10.64 22.70 6.50
N ALA A 179 9.42 22.46 6.99
CA ALA A 179 8.49 21.52 6.40
C ALA A 179 8.17 21.85 4.91
N LYS A 180 7.93 23.14 4.61
CA LYS A 180 7.76 23.59 3.22
C LYS A 180 8.97 23.28 2.34
N THR A 181 10.17 23.47 2.89
CA THR A 181 11.43 23.21 2.16
C THR A 181 11.60 21.72 1.91
N CYS A 182 11.39 20.88 2.93
CA CYS A 182 11.43 19.42 2.80
C CYS A 182 10.41 18.91 1.76
N TYR A 183 9.18 19.43 1.79
CA TYR A 183 8.16 19.08 0.80
C TYR A 183 8.60 19.41 -0.63
N LYS A 184 9.08 20.64 -0.86
CA LYS A 184 9.54 21.06 -2.19
C LYS A 184 10.73 20.22 -2.67
N HIS A 185 11.65 19.89 -1.76
CA HIS A 185 12.78 19.03 -2.08
C HIS A 185 12.32 17.61 -2.45
N THR A 186 11.41 17.03 -1.67
CA THR A 186 10.84 15.70 -1.96
C THR A 186 10.15 15.69 -3.33
N LEU A 187 9.30 16.69 -3.61
CA LEU A 187 8.63 16.81 -4.90
C LEU A 187 9.63 16.88 -6.05
N ALA A 188 10.60 17.80 -5.97
CA ALA A 188 11.59 18.00 -7.04
C ALA A 188 12.45 16.75 -7.28
N SER A 189 12.92 16.10 -6.22
CA SER A 189 13.75 14.90 -6.32
C SER A 189 12.95 13.69 -6.82
N GLU A 190 11.70 13.54 -6.40
CA GLU A 190 10.83 12.47 -6.88
C GLU A 190 10.57 12.59 -8.39
N ILE A 191 10.18 13.77 -8.87
CA ILE A 191 9.95 14.02 -10.30
C ILE A 191 11.24 13.81 -11.11
N SER A 192 12.37 14.34 -10.63
CA SER A 192 13.66 14.17 -11.31
C SER A 192 14.08 12.71 -11.42
N MET A 193 13.89 11.92 -10.37
CA MET A 193 14.20 10.49 -10.36
C MET A 193 13.27 9.72 -11.30
N LEU A 194 11.97 10.00 -11.27
CA LEU A 194 10.99 9.34 -12.12
C LEU A 194 11.28 9.56 -13.62
N ASN A 195 11.78 10.75 -13.98
CA ASN A 195 12.18 11.07 -15.36
C ASN A 195 13.48 10.37 -15.82
N GLN A 196 14.12 9.56 -14.97
CA GLN A 196 15.25 8.71 -15.35
C GLN A 196 14.84 7.25 -15.64
N ALA A 197 13.57 6.89 -15.42
CA ALA A 197 13.05 5.59 -15.81
C ALA A 197 12.67 5.57 -17.30
N ASP A 198 12.67 4.39 -17.93
CA ASP A 198 12.14 4.19 -19.29
C ASP A 198 10.60 4.10 -19.26
N HIS A 199 10.04 3.58 -18.16
CA HIS A 199 8.60 3.46 -17.97
C HIS A 199 8.21 3.51 -16.48
N ILE A 200 7.04 4.11 -16.19
CA ILE A 200 6.47 4.15 -14.85
C ILE A 200 5.14 3.41 -14.87
N ILE A 201 4.92 2.60 -13.85
CA ILE A 201 3.65 1.92 -13.61
C ILE A 201 3.04 2.52 -12.35
N THR A 202 1.85 3.10 -12.45
CA THR A 202 1.06 3.52 -11.29
C THR A 202 -0.03 2.50 -11.00
N LEU A 203 -0.44 2.40 -9.73
CA LEU A 203 -1.55 1.52 -9.33
C LEU A 203 -2.92 2.19 -9.53
N SER A 204 -2.95 3.47 -9.91
CA SER A 204 -4.15 4.28 -10.06
C SER A 204 -4.04 5.25 -11.23
N PRO A 205 -5.11 5.43 -12.04
CA PRO A 205 -5.14 6.47 -13.07
C PRO A 205 -5.10 7.89 -12.47
N VAL A 206 -5.51 8.04 -11.21
CA VAL A 206 -5.44 9.32 -10.49
C VAL A 206 -3.98 9.68 -10.20
N ASP A 207 -3.19 8.71 -9.74
CA ASP A 207 -1.77 8.91 -9.47
C ASP A 207 -1.00 9.22 -10.77
N LYS A 208 -1.34 8.54 -11.87
CA LYS A 208 -0.81 8.87 -13.21
C LYS A 208 -1.03 10.35 -13.53
N ARG A 209 -2.29 10.84 -13.45
CA ARG A 209 -2.60 12.26 -13.73
C ARG A 209 -1.83 13.21 -12.82
N LYS A 210 -1.78 12.91 -11.51
CA LYS A 210 -1.03 13.74 -10.54
C LYS A 210 0.46 13.84 -10.90
N LEU A 211 1.09 12.76 -11.37
CA LEU A 211 2.48 12.76 -11.81
C LEU A 211 2.68 13.57 -13.10
N GLU A 212 1.81 13.38 -14.10
CA GLU A 212 1.83 14.13 -15.35
C GLU A 212 1.67 15.65 -15.11
N GLU A 213 0.72 16.05 -14.24
CA GLU A 213 0.50 17.43 -13.82
C GLU A 213 1.72 18.04 -13.08
N LYS A 214 2.55 17.23 -12.44
CA LYS A 214 3.77 17.67 -11.74
C LYS A 214 5.01 17.66 -12.62
N GLY A 215 4.90 17.30 -13.90
CA GLY A 215 5.99 17.38 -14.87
C GLY A 215 6.78 16.10 -15.04
N VAL A 216 6.22 14.95 -14.73
CA VAL A 216 6.77 13.66 -15.15
C VAL A 216 6.55 13.49 -16.64
N THR A 217 7.65 13.29 -17.39
CA THR A 217 7.66 13.15 -18.85
C THR A 217 7.86 11.71 -19.30
N THR A 218 8.35 10.85 -18.41
CA THR A 218 8.46 9.41 -18.67
C THR A 218 7.08 8.82 -18.95
N PRO A 219 6.93 7.89 -19.92
CA PRO A 219 5.68 7.20 -20.18
C PRO A 219 5.11 6.53 -18.93
N ILE A 220 3.82 6.77 -18.64
CA ILE A 220 3.14 6.22 -17.48
C ILE A 220 1.96 5.36 -17.91
N THR A 221 1.91 4.12 -17.42
CA THR A 221 0.74 3.25 -17.56
C THR A 221 0.17 2.91 -16.20
N SER A 222 -1.15 3.00 -16.05
CA SER A 222 -1.82 2.50 -14.84
C SER A 222 -2.08 1.02 -14.99
N SER A 223 -1.51 0.21 -14.10
CA SER A 223 -1.67 -1.24 -14.08
C SER A 223 -1.96 -1.68 -12.65
N PHE A 224 -3.20 -2.05 -12.42
CA PHE A 224 -3.76 -2.29 -11.10
C PHE A 224 -3.18 -3.54 -10.42
N ALA A 225 -3.27 -3.57 -9.09
CA ALA A 225 -3.03 -4.79 -8.31
C ALA A 225 -4.16 -5.80 -8.53
N ILE A 226 -3.85 -7.10 -8.42
CA ILE A 226 -4.86 -8.16 -8.50
C ILE A 226 -5.53 -8.34 -7.15
N VAL A 227 -6.82 -8.67 -7.22
CA VAL A 227 -7.53 -9.29 -6.11
C VAL A 227 -7.96 -10.69 -6.54
N ASN A 228 -7.73 -11.67 -5.66
CA ASN A 228 -8.21 -13.03 -5.89
C ASN A 228 -9.74 -13.03 -5.96
N THR A 229 -10.28 -13.17 -7.15
CA THR A 229 -11.73 -13.33 -7.37
C THR A 229 -12.08 -14.81 -7.40
N LYS A 230 -13.08 -15.23 -6.63
CA LYS A 230 -13.64 -16.57 -6.79
C LYS A 230 -14.34 -16.66 -8.17
N ALA A 231 -14.18 -17.79 -8.86
CA ALA A 231 -14.83 -18.02 -10.16
C ALA A 231 -16.34 -17.84 -10.08
N GLU A 232 -16.96 -18.35 -9.02
CA GLU A 232 -18.36 -18.15 -8.69
C GLU A 232 -18.50 -17.50 -7.33
N LEU A 233 -19.20 -16.38 -7.27
CA LEU A 233 -19.57 -15.70 -6.05
C LEU A 233 -20.98 -16.14 -5.65
N THR A 234 -21.10 -16.77 -4.48
CA THR A 234 -22.40 -16.97 -3.82
C THR A 234 -22.57 -15.87 -2.78
N PRO A 235 -23.40 -14.84 -3.05
CA PRO A 235 -23.62 -13.76 -2.10
C PRO A 235 -24.22 -14.30 -0.80
N TYR A 236 -23.66 -13.85 0.33
CA TYR A 236 -24.19 -14.18 1.65
C TYR A 236 -24.87 -12.96 2.25
N ILE A 237 -26.22 -12.97 2.27
CA ILE A 237 -27.04 -11.86 2.75
C ILE A 237 -27.71 -12.25 4.06
N THR A 238 -27.63 -11.37 5.04
CA THR A 238 -28.29 -11.54 6.35
C THR A 238 -29.06 -10.27 6.71
N ASP A 239 -29.95 -10.39 7.69
CA ASP A 239 -30.64 -9.27 8.32
C ASP A 239 -29.78 -8.61 9.41
N ASN A 240 -28.54 -9.09 9.62
CA ASN A 240 -27.66 -8.57 10.63
C ASN A 240 -27.22 -7.15 10.28
N GLN A 241 -27.42 -6.23 11.22
CA GLN A 241 -27.02 -4.83 11.12
C GLN A 241 -25.57 -4.69 11.65
N VAL A 242 -24.62 -5.25 10.88
CA VAL A 242 -23.21 -5.22 11.23
C VAL A 242 -22.45 -4.40 10.21
N LEU A 243 -21.76 -3.37 10.70
CA LEU A 243 -20.76 -2.65 9.95
C LEU A 243 -19.38 -3.22 10.27
N THR A 244 -18.50 -3.24 9.27
CA THR A 244 -17.11 -3.63 9.44
C THR A 244 -16.17 -2.56 8.92
N PHE A 245 -15.14 -2.25 9.69
CA PHE A 245 -14.00 -1.43 9.28
C PHE A 245 -12.75 -2.30 9.25
N VAL A 246 -12.03 -2.33 8.12
CA VAL A 246 -10.83 -3.14 7.96
C VAL A 246 -9.61 -2.24 7.77
N GLY A 247 -8.63 -2.38 8.65
CA GLY A 247 -7.34 -1.71 8.54
C GLY A 247 -6.68 -1.45 9.90
N PRO A 248 -5.33 -1.51 9.98
CA PRO A 248 -4.56 -1.24 11.19
C PRO A 248 -4.40 0.27 11.45
N ASP A 249 -4.03 0.64 12.69
CA ASP A 249 -3.86 2.04 13.11
C ASP A 249 -2.48 2.64 12.79
N ASP A 250 -1.52 1.84 12.37
CA ASP A 250 -0.23 2.33 11.88
C ASP A 250 -0.34 3.04 10.51
N ASN A 251 -1.45 2.81 9.81
CA ASN A 251 -1.83 3.55 8.61
C ASN A 251 -2.70 4.76 9.02
N ILE A 252 -2.12 5.97 8.97
CA ILE A 252 -2.78 7.22 9.38
C ILE A 252 -4.15 7.43 8.73
N PRO A 253 -4.37 7.22 7.42
CA PRO A 253 -5.69 7.26 6.80
C PRO A 253 -6.76 6.39 7.50
N ASN A 254 -6.39 5.20 7.97
CA ASN A 254 -7.32 4.33 8.68
C ASN A 254 -7.74 4.94 10.02
N MET A 255 -6.77 5.44 10.80
CA MET A 255 -7.04 6.05 12.09
C MET A 255 -7.90 7.31 11.97
N VAL A 256 -7.55 8.19 11.02
CA VAL A 256 -8.30 9.42 10.76
C VAL A 256 -9.71 9.09 10.26
N GLY A 257 -9.83 8.16 9.33
CA GLY A 257 -11.12 7.76 8.75
C GLY A 257 -12.06 7.13 9.78
N LEU A 258 -11.58 6.20 10.61
CA LEU A 258 -12.43 5.61 11.66
C LEU A 258 -12.89 6.67 12.66
N ARG A 259 -12.00 7.56 13.12
CA ARG A 259 -12.39 8.66 14.04
C ARG A 259 -13.40 9.60 13.40
N TRP A 260 -13.22 9.95 12.14
CA TRP A 260 -14.18 10.77 11.39
C TRP A 260 -15.56 10.12 11.35
N PHE A 261 -15.63 8.81 11.06
CA PHE A 261 -16.90 8.07 11.03
C PHE A 261 -17.58 8.03 12.40
N LEU A 262 -16.83 7.74 13.46
CA LEU A 262 -17.35 7.68 14.83
C LEU A 262 -17.90 9.04 15.28
N THR A 263 -17.17 10.12 14.97
CA THR A 263 -17.58 11.48 15.37
C THR A 263 -18.78 11.99 14.59
N ASN A 264 -18.84 11.72 13.27
CA ASN A 264 -19.80 12.41 12.39
C ASN A 264 -21.00 11.54 11.96
N CYS A 265 -20.89 10.20 12.04
CA CYS A 265 -21.89 9.29 11.51
C CYS A 265 -22.44 8.31 12.54
N TRP A 266 -21.58 7.73 13.38
CA TRP A 266 -21.92 6.58 14.22
C TRP A 266 -23.06 6.87 15.21
N HIS A 267 -22.98 7.94 15.96
CA HIS A 267 -24.03 8.29 16.93
C HIS A 267 -25.38 8.53 16.26
N SER A 268 -25.40 9.27 15.13
CA SER A 268 -26.63 9.50 14.38
C SER A 268 -27.22 8.20 13.79
N LEU A 269 -26.38 7.25 13.37
CA LEU A 269 -26.83 5.94 12.94
C LEU A 269 -27.43 5.15 14.08
N LYS A 270 -26.81 5.15 15.27
CA LYS A 270 -27.29 4.47 16.48
C LYS A 270 -28.59 5.06 17.02
N GLU A 271 -28.81 6.36 16.87
CA GLU A 271 -30.08 7.01 17.22
C GLU A 271 -31.24 6.54 16.33
N LYS A 272 -30.98 6.39 15.01
CA LYS A 272 -31.99 5.94 14.04
C LYS A 272 -32.22 4.43 14.12
N GLU A 273 -31.17 3.66 14.35
CA GLU A 273 -31.21 2.20 14.36
C GLU A 273 -30.21 1.63 15.39
N PRO A 274 -30.68 1.45 16.64
CA PRO A 274 -29.85 1.01 17.77
C PRO A 274 -29.21 -0.38 17.60
N ALA A 275 -29.74 -1.22 16.72
CA ALA A 275 -29.25 -2.59 16.52
C ALA A 275 -27.92 -2.68 15.76
N TYR A 276 -27.47 -1.62 15.09
CA TYR A 276 -26.19 -1.64 14.41
C TYR A 276 -25.03 -1.90 15.35
N LYS A 277 -24.11 -2.77 14.91
CA LYS A 277 -22.83 -3.08 15.55
C LYS A 277 -21.70 -2.66 14.65
N LEU A 278 -20.59 -2.18 15.23
CA LEU A 278 -19.38 -1.84 14.48
C LEU A 278 -18.22 -2.73 14.93
N LYS A 279 -17.65 -3.47 13.98
CA LYS A 279 -16.47 -4.31 14.19
C LYS A 279 -15.26 -3.70 13.48
N VAL A 280 -14.18 -3.50 14.21
CA VAL A 280 -12.91 -2.99 13.72
C VAL A 280 -11.90 -4.14 13.63
N ILE A 281 -11.37 -4.37 12.43
CA ILE A 281 -10.49 -5.49 12.11
C ILE A 281 -9.12 -4.94 11.71
N GLY A 282 -8.05 -5.50 12.29
CA GLY A 282 -6.67 -5.10 12.10
C GLY A 282 -5.95 -4.88 13.42
N LYS A 283 -4.63 -4.73 13.38
CA LYS A 283 -3.83 -4.46 14.58
C LYS A 283 -3.99 -2.99 14.98
N TRP A 284 -4.48 -2.77 16.18
CA TRP A 284 -4.61 -1.44 16.81
C TRP A 284 -3.84 -1.41 18.11
N ARG A 285 -3.09 -0.33 18.33
CA ARG A 285 -2.38 -0.10 19.61
C ARG A 285 -3.38 0.14 20.72
N GLU A 286 -3.04 -0.32 21.91
CA GLU A 286 -3.96 -0.28 23.04
C GLU A 286 -4.36 1.15 23.42
N ASP A 287 -3.44 2.11 23.37
CA ASP A 287 -3.71 3.53 23.62
C ASP A 287 -4.79 4.10 22.66
N ASN A 288 -4.71 3.75 21.37
CA ASN A 288 -5.70 4.18 20.38
C ASN A 288 -7.05 3.51 20.58
N LYS A 289 -7.10 2.22 20.94
CA LYS A 289 -8.34 1.51 21.26
C LYS A 289 -9.03 2.15 22.47
N GLN A 290 -8.30 2.34 23.56
CA GLN A 290 -8.84 2.92 24.79
C GLN A 290 -9.36 4.36 24.55
N SER A 291 -8.66 5.14 23.72
CA SER A 291 -9.13 6.47 23.33
C SER A 291 -10.47 6.45 22.59
N ILE A 292 -10.70 5.45 21.73
CA ILE A 292 -11.95 5.29 20.98
C ILE A 292 -13.06 4.74 21.88
N LEU A 293 -12.75 3.70 22.65
CA LEU A 293 -13.72 3.00 23.51
C LEU A 293 -14.23 3.87 24.66
N LYS A 294 -13.49 4.90 25.05
CA LYS A 294 -13.93 5.88 26.05
C LYS A 294 -15.25 6.57 25.65
N ASP A 295 -15.37 6.91 24.37
CA ASP A 295 -16.53 7.63 23.83
C ASP A 295 -17.51 6.71 23.07
N ASN A 296 -17.05 5.49 22.70
CA ASN A 296 -17.81 4.50 21.91
C ASN A 296 -17.58 3.08 22.49
N PRO A 297 -18.08 2.79 23.69
CA PRO A 297 -17.79 1.53 24.39
C PRO A 297 -18.35 0.28 23.71
N GLU A 298 -19.32 0.44 22.79
CA GLU A 298 -19.95 -0.64 22.04
C GLU A 298 -19.19 -1.07 20.76
N VAL A 299 -18.09 -0.41 20.41
CA VAL A 299 -17.27 -0.75 19.26
C VAL A 299 -16.40 -1.98 19.56
N GLU A 300 -16.48 -2.98 18.73
CA GLU A 300 -15.71 -4.22 18.89
C GLU A 300 -14.40 -4.15 18.10
N PHE A 301 -13.25 -4.26 18.79
CA PHE A 301 -11.94 -4.44 18.16
C PHE A 301 -11.56 -5.93 18.11
N LEU A 302 -11.57 -6.53 16.93
CA LEU A 302 -11.30 -7.98 16.75
C LEU A 302 -9.80 -8.29 16.59
N GLY A 303 -8.96 -7.28 16.40
CA GLY A 303 -7.56 -7.52 16.09
C GLY A 303 -7.34 -8.06 14.67
N PHE A 304 -6.20 -8.73 14.49
CA PHE A 304 -5.93 -9.47 13.24
C PHE A 304 -6.76 -10.74 13.20
N VAL A 305 -7.33 -11.07 12.03
CA VAL A 305 -8.13 -12.27 11.81
C VAL A 305 -7.53 -13.09 10.68
N ASP A 306 -7.46 -14.42 10.85
CA ASP A 306 -6.86 -15.31 9.84
C ASP A 306 -7.75 -15.48 8.61
N ASN A 307 -9.07 -15.45 8.81
CA ASN A 307 -10.04 -15.57 7.72
C ASN A 307 -10.96 -14.33 7.70
N LEU A 308 -10.56 -13.34 6.89
CA LEU A 308 -11.31 -12.10 6.77
C LEU A 308 -12.73 -12.34 6.26
N TYR A 309 -12.90 -13.16 5.22
CA TYR A 309 -14.22 -13.44 4.64
C TYR A 309 -15.22 -13.97 5.67
N GLU A 310 -14.85 -15.00 6.43
CA GLU A 310 -15.72 -15.58 7.45
C GLU A 310 -16.09 -14.58 8.55
N THR A 311 -15.18 -13.64 8.83
CA THR A 311 -15.40 -12.61 9.86
C THR A 311 -16.37 -11.51 9.40
N ILE A 312 -16.34 -11.14 8.11
CA ILE A 312 -17.11 -9.99 7.59
C ILE A 312 -18.30 -10.38 6.70
N LYS A 313 -18.45 -11.66 6.34
CA LYS A 313 -19.60 -12.10 5.50
C LYS A 313 -20.93 -11.69 6.13
N GLY A 314 -21.82 -11.15 5.31
CA GLY A 314 -23.14 -10.65 5.72
C GLY A 314 -23.12 -9.27 6.39
N SER A 315 -21.96 -8.62 6.53
CA SER A 315 -21.86 -7.23 6.99
C SER A 315 -21.88 -6.24 5.82
N VAL A 316 -21.90 -4.95 6.14
CA VAL A 316 -21.58 -3.85 5.22
C VAL A 316 -20.22 -3.28 5.62
N MET A 317 -19.29 -3.21 4.67
CA MET A 317 -17.99 -2.58 4.95
C MET A 317 -18.08 -1.06 4.82
N ILE A 318 -17.58 -0.34 5.81
CA ILE A 318 -17.41 1.11 5.74
C ILE A 318 -15.96 1.44 5.40
N VAL A 319 -15.77 2.39 4.46
CA VAL A 319 -14.45 2.87 4.03
C VAL A 319 -14.42 4.40 4.12
N PRO A 320 -14.45 4.97 5.33
CA PRO A 320 -14.61 6.39 5.58
C PRO A 320 -13.27 7.15 5.53
N ILE A 321 -12.46 6.85 4.52
CA ILE A 321 -11.12 7.43 4.35
C ILE A 321 -11.23 8.82 3.76
N THR A 322 -10.77 9.83 4.48
CA THR A 322 -10.86 11.24 4.08
C THR A 322 -9.54 11.83 3.59
N ILE A 323 -8.43 11.13 3.80
CA ILE A 323 -7.07 11.56 3.40
C ILE A 323 -6.28 10.38 2.85
N GLY A 324 -5.26 10.66 2.03
CA GLY A 324 -4.30 9.69 1.50
C GLY A 324 -4.36 9.53 -0.02
N SER A 325 -3.47 8.71 -0.56
CA SER A 325 -3.34 8.36 -1.98
C SER A 325 -3.27 6.84 -2.17
N GLY A 326 -3.26 6.39 -3.42
CA GLY A 326 -3.17 4.97 -3.78
C GLY A 326 -4.51 4.23 -3.71
N ILE A 327 -4.52 3.01 -4.22
CA ILE A 327 -5.71 2.14 -4.26
C ILE A 327 -6.03 1.58 -2.86
N ARG A 328 -7.30 1.66 -2.49
CA ARG A 328 -7.80 1.05 -1.25
C ARG A 328 -8.13 -0.42 -1.48
N MET A 329 -7.13 -1.29 -1.33
CA MET A 329 -7.25 -2.74 -1.54
C MET A 329 -8.48 -3.33 -0.84
N LYS A 330 -8.83 -2.83 0.35
CA LYS A 330 -10.00 -3.28 1.11
C LYS A 330 -11.34 -3.17 0.34
N ILE A 331 -11.48 -2.18 -0.56
CA ILE A 331 -12.67 -2.06 -1.43
C ILE A 331 -12.67 -3.19 -2.46
N LEU A 332 -11.53 -3.44 -3.09
CA LEU A 332 -11.39 -4.52 -4.07
C LEU A 332 -11.59 -5.90 -3.41
N GLU A 333 -11.05 -6.08 -2.21
CA GLU A 333 -11.25 -7.29 -1.40
C GLU A 333 -12.73 -7.47 -1.04
N ALA A 334 -13.41 -6.43 -0.56
CA ALA A 334 -14.84 -6.47 -0.27
C ALA A 334 -15.65 -6.87 -1.50
N ALA A 335 -15.44 -6.19 -2.63
CA ALA A 335 -16.11 -6.48 -3.89
C ALA A 335 -15.84 -7.91 -4.38
N SER A 336 -14.60 -8.41 -4.26
CA SER A 336 -14.23 -9.79 -4.64
C SER A 336 -14.89 -10.84 -3.75
N MET A 337 -15.09 -10.52 -2.47
CA MET A 337 -15.70 -11.38 -1.45
C MET A 337 -17.24 -11.30 -1.43
N GLY A 338 -17.84 -10.38 -2.21
CA GLY A 338 -19.28 -10.16 -2.18
C GLY A 338 -19.77 -9.47 -0.91
N ILE A 339 -18.97 -8.54 -0.40
CA ILE A 339 -19.33 -7.70 0.74
C ILE A 339 -19.73 -6.32 0.19
N PRO A 340 -20.97 -5.86 0.41
CA PRO A 340 -21.38 -4.52 0.02
C PRO A 340 -20.62 -3.49 0.86
N PHE A 341 -20.34 -2.33 0.28
CA PHE A 341 -19.58 -1.30 0.98
C PHE A 341 -20.13 0.10 0.73
N VAL A 342 -19.82 0.99 1.67
CA VAL A 342 -20.10 2.42 1.59
C VAL A 342 -18.75 3.14 1.82
N SER A 343 -18.44 4.13 0.99
CA SER A 343 -17.16 4.82 1.05
C SER A 343 -17.32 6.34 0.95
N THR A 344 -16.32 7.05 1.41
CA THR A 344 -16.07 8.43 0.99
C THR A 344 -15.57 8.46 -0.44
N ILE A 345 -15.63 9.63 -1.09
CA ILE A 345 -15.08 9.83 -2.45
C ILE A 345 -13.57 9.56 -2.45
N VAL A 346 -12.86 10.10 -1.46
CA VAL A 346 -11.42 9.85 -1.27
C VAL A 346 -11.14 8.36 -0.98
N GLY A 347 -12.02 7.70 -0.23
CA GLY A 347 -11.91 6.28 0.06
C GLY A 347 -11.94 5.39 -1.18
N ALA A 348 -12.71 5.75 -2.19
CA ALA A 348 -12.82 5.03 -3.46
C ALA A 348 -11.95 5.61 -4.58
N GLU A 349 -11.08 6.60 -4.28
CA GLU A 349 -10.25 7.27 -5.29
C GLU A 349 -9.44 6.26 -6.11
N GLY A 350 -9.56 6.34 -7.43
CA GLY A 350 -8.82 5.50 -8.38
C GLY A 350 -9.43 4.10 -8.61
N ILE A 351 -10.53 3.76 -7.95
CA ILE A 351 -11.29 2.53 -8.20
C ILE A 351 -12.53 2.91 -9.02
N PRO A 352 -12.79 2.24 -10.16
CA PRO A 352 -13.88 2.61 -11.07
C PRO A 352 -15.25 2.09 -10.58
N VAL A 353 -15.65 2.51 -9.40
CA VAL A 353 -16.98 2.24 -8.81
C VAL A 353 -17.88 3.46 -8.96
N ASN A 354 -19.18 3.22 -9.12
CA ASN A 354 -20.20 4.23 -9.36
C ASN A 354 -21.18 4.30 -8.20
N ASP A 355 -21.42 5.53 -7.68
CA ASP A 355 -22.40 5.79 -6.63
C ASP A 355 -23.81 5.33 -7.05
N GLY A 356 -24.50 4.63 -6.17
CA GLY A 356 -25.84 4.11 -6.39
C GLY A 356 -25.94 2.91 -7.34
N HIS A 357 -24.80 2.43 -7.89
CA HIS A 357 -24.76 1.28 -8.80
C HIS A 357 -23.93 0.12 -8.24
N ASP A 358 -22.68 0.37 -7.83
CA ASP A 358 -21.76 -0.63 -7.29
C ASP A 358 -21.65 -0.55 -5.76
N CYS A 359 -21.87 0.63 -5.22
CA CYS A 359 -21.77 1.00 -3.82
C CYS A 359 -22.43 2.35 -3.57
N PHE A 360 -22.35 2.87 -2.36
CA PHE A 360 -22.62 4.27 -2.09
C PHE A 360 -21.34 5.05 -1.84
N LEU A 361 -21.24 6.27 -2.44
CA LEU A 361 -20.10 7.18 -2.33
C LEU A 361 -20.56 8.55 -1.88
N THR A 362 -20.06 9.02 -0.75
CA THR A 362 -20.35 10.37 -0.28
C THR A 362 -19.37 10.84 0.79
N ASP A 363 -19.03 12.13 0.77
CA ASP A 363 -18.28 12.81 1.84
C ASP A 363 -19.22 13.49 2.86
N ASP A 364 -20.53 13.51 2.60
CA ASP A 364 -21.54 14.05 3.51
C ASP A 364 -21.91 12.99 4.58
N PRO A 365 -21.66 13.26 5.88
CA PRO A 365 -21.95 12.33 6.98
C PRO A 365 -23.42 11.95 7.08
N LYS A 366 -24.35 12.88 6.81
CA LYS A 366 -25.79 12.61 6.89
C LYS A 366 -26.21 11.66 5.78
N LYS A 367 -25.77 11.93 4.53
CA LYS A 367 -26.01 11.06 3.41
C LYS A 367 -25.39 9.68 3.62
N LEU A 368 -24.18 9.60 4.21
CA LEU A 368 -23.54 8.33 4.52
C LEU A 368 -24.39 7.46 5.46
N VAL A 369 -24.97 8.06 6.50
CA VAL A 369 -25.90 7.37 7.41
C VAL A 369 -27.14 6.89 6.67
N GLU A 370 -27.76 7.74 5.85
CA GLU A 370 -28.93 7.37 5.04
C GLU A 370 -28.63 6.23 4.07
N ASP A 371 -27.48 6.26 3.43
CA ASP A 371 -27.02 5.25 2.48
C ASP A 371 -26.75 3.90 3.17
N ILE A 372 -26.18 3.93 4.39
CA ILE A 372 -26.06 2.71 5.22
C ILE A 372 -27.44 2.13 5.54
N LEU A 373 -28.42 2.96 5.90
CA LEU A 373 -29.77 2.50 6.20
C LEU A 373 -30.49 1.92 4.98
N LYS A 374 -30.28 2.47 3.76
CA LYS A 374 -30.80 1.89 2.52
C LYS A 374 -30.29 0.48 2.25
N LEU A 375 -29.07 0.15 2.72
CA LEU A 375 -28.51 -1.20 2.61
C LEU A 375 -29.16 -2.23 3.57
N GLN A 376 -30.23 -1.91 4.26
CA GLN A 376 -31.13 -2.90 4.87
C GLN A 376 -31.96 -3.63 3.80
N ASP A 377 -32.19 -2.99 2.65
CA ASP A 377 -32.82 -3.62 1.48
C ASP A 377 -31.91 -4.73 0.92
N LYS A 378 -32.42 -5.97 0.92
CA LYS A 378 -31.70 -7.16 0.46
C LYS A 378 -31.45 -7.16 -1.05
N ASP A 379 -32.39 -6.67 -1.82
CA ASP A 379 -32.29 -6.64 -3.28
C ASP A 379 -31.26 -5.61 -3.72
N LEU A 380 -31.24 -4.45 -3.07
CA LEU A 380 -30.21 -3.43 -3.30
C LEU A 380 -28.81 -3.94 -2.90
N LYS A 381 -28.67 -4.62 -1.75
CA LYS A 381 -27.40 -5.27 -1.37
C LYS A 381 -26.94 -6.25 -2.44
N LEU A 382 -27.85 -7.10 -2.92
CA LEU A 382 -27.53 -8.12 -3.90
C LEU A 382 -27.11 -7.50 -5.24
N GLN A 383 -27.76 -6.42 -5.64
CA GLN A 383 -27.39 -5.67 -6.83
C GLN A 383 -25.98 -5.10 -6.70
N PHE A 384 -25.66 -4.39 -5.60
CA PHE A 384 -24.33 -3.82 -5.37
C PHE A 384 -23.24 -4.89 -5.34
N ILE A 385 -23.47 -6.01 -4.64
CA ILE A 385 -22.53 -7.14 -4.60
C ILE A 385 -22.23 -7.65 -6.01
N ARG A 386 -23.25 -7.87 -6.85
CA ARG A 386 -23.07 -8.38 -8.22
C ARG A 386 -22.29 -7.38 -9.09
N ASN A 387 -22.69 -6.12 -9.06
CA ASN A 387 -22.06 -5.08 -9.88
C ASN A 387 -20.59 -4.85 -9.48
N ALA A 388 -20.30 -4.67 -8.19
CA ALA A 388 -18.95 -4.50 -7.70
C ALA A 388 -18.05 -5.72 -7.99
N ASN A 389 -18.59 -6.95 -7.83
CA ASN A 389 -17.85 -8.15 -8.17
C ASN A 389 -17.56 -8.28 -9.66
N GLN A 390 -18.51 -7.91 -10.51
CA GLN A 390 -18.32 -7.90 -11.97
C GLN A 390 -17.23 -6.90 -12.37
N MET A 391 -17.23 -5.70 -11.80
CA MET A 391 -16.19 -4.70 -12.02
C MET A 391 -14.80 -5.23 -11.66
N VAL A 392 -14.66 -5.85 -10.48
CA VAL A 392 -13.38 -6.43 -10.04
C VAL A 392 -12.93 -7.56 -10.98
N LYS A 393 -13.81 -8.46 -11.38
CA LYS A 393 -13.49 -9.54 -12.33
C LYS A 393 -12.98 -9.02 -13.67
N GLN A 394 -13.60 -7.96 -14.18
CA GLN A 394 -13.24 -7.38 -15.47
C GLN A 394 -11.91 -6.61 -15.43
N GLN A 395 -11.65 -5.86 -14.36
CA GLN A 395 -10.53 -4.90 -14.33
C GLN A 395 -9.35 -5.35 -13.47
N TYR A 396 -9.58 -6.19 -12.45
CA TYR A 396 -8.57 -6.58 -11.47
C TYR A 396 -8.25 -8.09 -11.49
N SER A 397 -8.52 -8.75 -12.61
CA SER A 397 -8.18 -10.17 -12.80
C SER A 397 -6.68 -10.36 -13.07
N ALA A 398 -6.19 -11.58 -12.78
CA ALA A 398 -4.82 -11.97 -13.10
C ALA A 398 -4.50 -11.84 -14.60
N GLU A 399 -5.47 -12.19 -15.47
CA GLU A 399 -5.33 -12.08 -16.91
C GLU A 399 -5.19 -10.63 -17.38
N THR A 400 -6.00 -9.72 -16.82
CA THR A 400 -5.91 -8.27 -17.13
C THR A 400 -4.56 -7.71 -16.69
N LEU A 401 -4.09 -8.05 -15.47
CA LEU A 401 -2.78 -7.60 -15.00
C LEU A 401 -1.68 -8.14 -15.92
N ARG A 402 -1.68 -9.45 -16.23
CA ARG A 402 -0.67 -10.07 -17.10
C ARG A 402 -0.62 -9.36 -18.44
N ARG A 403 -1.77 -9.18 -19.11
CA ARG A 403 -1.84 -8.48 -20.40
C ARG A 403 -1.23 -7.08 -20.31
N ASN A 404 -1.64 -6.27 -19.32
CA ASN A 404 -1.11 -4.92 -19.14
C ASN A 404 0.40 -4.90 -18.89
N ARG A 405 0.92 -5.86 -18.12
CA ARG A 405 2.37 -5.97 -17.85
C ARG A 405 3.14 -6.37 -19.09
N LEU A 406 2.65 -7.34 -19.86
CA LEU A 406 3.28 -7.75 -21.12
C LEU A 406 3.32 -6.61 -22.13
N GLU A 407 2.21 -5.87 -22.30
CA GLU A 407 2.16 -4.70 -23.18
C GLU A 407 3.22 -3.64 -22.82
N ILE A 408 3.47 -3.42 -21.51
CA ILE A 408 4.51 -2.50 -21.05
C ILE A 408 5.91 -3.04 -21.38
N TYR A 409 6.20 -4.30 -21.02
CA TYR A 409 7.54 -4.86 -21.20
C TYR A 409 7.89 -5.14 -22.66
N ASP A 410 6.91 -5.33 -23.54
CA ASP A 410 7.12 -5.52 -24.98
C ASP A 410 7.48 -4.21 -25.69
N GLN A 411 7.12 -3.06 -25.12
CA GLN A 411 7.45 -1.73 -25.64
C GLN A 411 8.89 -1.27 -25.27
N LEU A 412 9.54 -1.97 -24.34
CA LEU A 412 10.88 -1.69 -23.85
C LEU A 412 11.95 -2.50 -24.58
#